data_6b55657a57fe7c61f3dc098ef3a95de8
#
_entry.id   6b55657a57fe7c61f3dc098ef3a95de8
#
_cell.length_a   1.000
_cell.length_b   1.000
_cell.length_c   1.000
_cell.angle_alpha   90.00
_cell.angle_beta   90.00
_cell.angle_gamma   90.00
#
_symmetry.space_group_name_H-M   'P 1'
#
loop_
_entity.id
_entity.type
_entity.pdbx_description
1 polymer ?
#
loop_
_entity_poly.entity_id
_entity_poly.type
_entity_poly.pdbx_seq_one_letter_code
_entity_poly.pdbx_strand_id
1 'polypeptide(L)'
;MLVLEELDECLPGRNHVEEEVEGKLLTEAINRFLEGIPEHSRNVFVRRYWYLSPVKEIAQEYGMGQSHVKMLLMRTRQQLKQYLEKEGML
;
A
#
# COMPACT_ATOMS: atom_id res chain seq x y z
N MET A 1 8.47 -1.08 7.76
CA MET A 1 7.03 -0.99 7.50
C MET A 1 6.32 -2.18 8.11
N LEU A 2 5.33 -1.92 8.93
CA LEU A 2 4.45 -2.98 9.40
C LEU A 2 3.45 -3.28 8.30
N VAL A 3 3.28 -4.56 8.00
CA VAL A 3 2.41 -4.96 6.91
C VAL A 3 1.14 -5.58 7.46
N LEU A 4 0.01 -4.94 7.19
CA LEU A 4 -1.28 -5.51 7.51
C LEU A 4 -1.56 -6.66 6.54
N GLU A 5 -2.32 -7.63 7.03
CA GLU A 5 -2.63 -8.82 6.25
C GLU A 5 -3.19 -8.50 4.86
N GLU A 6 -4.04 -7.49 4.79
CA GLU A 6 -4.63 -7.09 3.51
C GLU A 6 -3.61 -6.56 2.51
N LEU A 7 -2.54 -5.91 2.99
CA LEU A 7 -1.47 -5.43 2.12
C LEU A 7 -0.52 -6.55 1.74
N ASP A 8 -0.32 -7.49 2.63
CA ASP A 8 0.59 -8.61 2.44
C ASP A 8 0.27 -9.41 1.16
N GLU A 9 -0.99 -9.46 0.79
CA GLU A 9 -1.43 -10.16 -0.42
C GLU A 9 -0.88 -9.54 -1.70
N CYS A 10 -0.50 -8.27 -1.64
CA CYS A 10 -0.01 -7.53 -2.80
C CYS A 10 1.52 -7.52 -2.90
N LEU A 11 2.20 -8.04 -1.90
CA LEU A 11 3.66 -7.97 -1.81
C LEU A 11 4.30 -9.32 -2.10
N PRO A 12 5.58 -9.32 -2.50
CA PRO A 12 6.33 -10.56 -2.65
C PRO A 12 6.33 -11.35 -1.35
N GLY A 13 6.42 -12.65 -1.44
CA GLY A 13 6.38 -13.53 -0.28
C GLY A 13 7.39 -13.16 0.77
N ARG A 14 7.00 -13.34 2.03
CA ARG A 14 7.83 -13.00 3.18
C ARG A 14 9.13 -13.78 3.27
N ASN A 15 9.17 -14.92 2.61
CA ASN A 15 10.35 -15.78 2.65
C ASN A 15 11.59 -15.12 2.05
N HIS A 16 11.40 -14.02 1.35
CA HIS A 16 12.49 -13.29 0.71
C HIS A 16 12.93 -12.07 1.47
N VAL A 17 12.30 -11.80 2.61
CA VAL A 17 12.56 -10.60 3.39
C VAL A 17 13.91 -10.65 4.11
N GLU A 18 14.52 -11.81 4.16
CA GLU A 18 15.80 -11.99 4.83
C GLU A 18 16.94 -11.25 4.15
N GLU A 19 16.74 -10.87 2.91
CA GLU A 19 17.76 -10.14 2.17
C GLU A 19 17.45 -8.65 2.22
N GLU A 20 18.28 -7.90 2.93
CA GLU A 20 18.12 -6.45 3.05
C GLU A 20 18.02 -5.75 1.71
N VAL A 21 18.75 -6.27 0.72
CA VAL A 21 18.76 -5.70 -0.63
C VAL A 21 17.37 -5.78 -1.26
N GLU A 22 16.71 -6.93 -1.15
CA GLU A 22 15.37 -7.10 -1.69
C GLU A 22 14.34 -6.24 -0.99
N GLY A 23 14.44 -6.15 0.35
CA GLY A 23 13.55 -5.30 1.13
C GLY A 23 13.69 -3.84 0.76
N LYS A 24 14.92 -3.40 0.52
CA LYS A 24 15.20 -2.02 0.13
C LYS A 24 14.67 -1.72 -1.26
N LEU A 25 14.85 -2.65 -2.21
CA LEU A 25 14.33 -2.49 -3.56
C LEU A 25 12.80 -2.44 -3.56
N LEU A 26 12.18 -3.26 -2.73
CA LEU A 26 10.72 -3.26 -2.60
C LEU A 26 10.23 -1.93 -2.06
N THR A 27 10.87 -1.40 -1.02
CA THR A 27 10.51 -0.11 -0.44
C THR A 27 10.62 1.00 -1.48
N GLU A 28 11.70 1.01 -2.25
CA GLU A 28 11.88 2.00 -3.30
C GLU A 28 10.81 1.89 -4.38
N ALA A 29 10.45 0.68 -4.76
CA ALA A 29 9.41 0.45 -5.76
C ALA A 29 8.06 0.95 -5.28
N ILE A 30 7.71 0.68 -4.02
CA ILE A 30 6.47 1.15 -3.43
C ILE A 30 6.44 2.68 -3.39
N ASN A 31 7.55 3.31 -3.01
CA ASN A 31 7.65 4.76 -2.99
C ASN A 31 7.44 5.36 -4.39
N ARG A 32 8.05 4.77 -5.41
CA ARG A 32 7.85 5.23 -6.78
C ARG A 32 6.40 5.07 -7.24
N PHE A 33 5.79 3.96 -6.86
CA PHE A 33 4.37 3.74 -7.16
C PHE A 33 3.50 4.83 -6.53
N LEU A 34 3.73 5.14 -5.26
CA LEU A 34 2.95 6.14 -4.54
C LEU A 34 3.12 7.53 -5.14
N GLU A 35 4.32 7.85 -5.62
CA GLU A 35 4.55 9.14 -6.29
C GLU A 35 3.74 9.28 -7.57
N GLY A 36 3.42 8.16 -8.22
CA GLY A 36 2.70 8.16 -9.49
C GLY A 36 1.19 8.15 -9.39
N ILE A 37 0.62 7.98 -8.19
CA ILE A 37 -0.84 7.96 -8.01
C ILE A 37 -1.34 9.30 -7.47
N PRO A 38 -2.65 9.57 -7.58
CA PRO A 38 -3.21 10.82 -7.06
C PRO A 38 -2.90 11.01 -5.57
N GLU A 39 -2.67 12.24 -5.19
CA GLU A 39 -2.31 12.60 -3.81
C GLU A 39 -3.31 12.06 -2.80
N HIS A 40 -4.59 12.16 -3.10
CA HIS A 40 -5.64 11.68 -2.19
C HIS A 40 -5.51 10.19 -1.91
N SER A 41 -5.33 9.40 -2.96
CA SER A 41 -5.15 7.96 -2.84
C SER A 41 -3.88 7.62 -2.06
N ARG A 42 -2.79 8.34 -2.35
CA ARG A 42 -1.54 8.17 -1.64
C ARG A 42 -1.69 8.44 -0.15
N ASN A 43 -2.33 9.54 0.20
CA ASN A 43 -2.51 9.94 1.60
C ASN A 43 -3.32 8.90 2.38
N VAL A 44 -4.41 8.43 1.81
CA VAL A 44 -5.24 7.40 2.44
C VAL A 44 -4.44 6.10 2.62
N PHE A 45 -3.70 5.70 1.60
CA PHE A 45 -2.87 4.50 1.62
C PHE A 45 -1.80 4.58 2.72
N VAL A 46 -1.10 5.71 2.81
CA VAL A 46 -0.05 5.92 3.82
C VAL A 46 -0.64 5.93 5.22
N ARG A 47 -1.77 6.58 5.41
CA ARG A 47 -2.44 6.59 6.72
C ARG A 47 -2.79 5.18 7.18
N ARG A 48 -3.22 4.34 6.25
CA ARG A 48 -3.62 2.97 6.59
C ARG A 48 -2.42 2.07 6.87
N TYR A 49 -1.39 2.11 6.04
CA TYR A 49 -0.32 1.12 6.08
C TYR A 49 0.97 1.57 6.76
N TRP A 50 1.20 2.86 6.88
CA TRP A 50 2.34 3.37 7.64
C TRP A 50 1.96 3.76 9.06
N TYR A 51 0.83 4.44 9.20
CA TYR A 51 0.36 4.89 10.50
C TYR A 51 -0.61 3.93 11.16
N LEU A 52 -1.03 2.90 10.45
CA LEU A 52 -1.95 1.88 10.93
C LEU A 52 -3.27 2.45 11.44
N SER A 53 -3.72 3.54 10.84
CA SER A 53 -4.97 4.19 11.22
C SER A 53 -6.17 3.31 10.87
N PRO A 54 -7.14 3.19 11.76
CA PRO A 54 -8.38 2.47 11.44
C PRO A 54 -9.14 3.15 10.31
N VAL A 55 -9.84 2.37 9.51
CA VAL A 55 -10.65 2.90 8.41
C VAL A 55 -11.59 3.99 8.88
N LYS A 56 -12.19 3.82 10.05
CA LYS A 56 -13.12 4.80 10.63
C LYS A 56 -12.45 6.17 10.82
N GLU A 57 -11.22 6.19 11.33
CA GLU A 57 -10.49 7.45 11.52
C GLU A 57 -10.13 8.10 10.19
N ILE A 58 -9.70 7.30 9.23
CA ILE A 58 -9.37 7.82 7.91
C ILE A 58 -10.60 8.44 7.26
N ALA A 59 -11.73 7.76 7.36
CA ALA A 59 -13.00 8.26 6.83
C ALA A 59 -13.37 9.61 7.44
N GLN A 60 -13.23 9.74 8.74
CA GLN A 60 -13.53 10.99 9.44
C GLN A 60 -12.56 12.10 9.03
N GLU A 61 -11.27 11.79 8.96
CA GLU A 61 -10.24 12.77 8.63
C GLU A 61 -10.41 13.34 7.22
N TYR A 62 -10.79 12.51 6.27
CA TYR A 62 -10.91 12.94 4.88
C TYR A 62 -12.34 13.20 4.42
N GLY A 63 -13.30 13.14 5.35
CA GLY A 63 -14.71 13.40 5.01
C GLY A 63 -15.29 12.38 4.05
N MET A 64 -14.91 11.13 4.19
CA MET A 64 -15.34 10.03 3.31
C MET A 64 -16.16 9.01 4.10
N GLY A 65 -16.99 8.27 3.40
CA GLY A 65 -17.63 7.08 3.99
C GLY A 65 -16.61 5.95 4.17
N GLN A 66 -16.85 5.09 5.16
CA GLN A 66 -15.93 3.96 5.41
C GLN A 66 -15.87 3.01 4.21
N SER A 67 -17.01 2.76 3.56
CA SER A 67 -17.05 1.90 2.37
C SER A 67 -16.20 2.48 1.25
N HIS A 68 -16.22 3.80 1.09
CA HIS A 68 -15.41 4.49 0.08
C HIS A 68 -13.91 4.33 0.39
N VAL A 69 -13.52 4.47 1.66
CA VAL A 69 -12.14 4.27 2.08
C VAL A 69 -11.69 2.85 1.76
N LYS A 70 -12.51 1.86 2.10
CA LYS A 70 -12.19 0.46 1.84
C LYS A 70 -12.02 0.17 0.35
N MET A 71 -12.91 0.74 -0.47
CA MET A 71 -12.82 0.57 -1.92
C MET A 71 -11.57 1.22 -2.48
N LEU A 72 -11.25 2.43 -2.03
CA LEU A 72 -10.06 3.15 -2.46
C LEU A 72 -8.80 2.37 -2.13
N LEU A 73 -8.72 1.84 -0.92
CA LEU A 73 -7.58 1.02 -0.50
C LEU A 73 -7.45 -0.24 -1.32
N MET A 74 -8.56 -0.92 -1.58
CA MET A 74 -8.57 -2.13 -2.40
C MET A 74 -8.05 -1.85 -3.80
N ARG A 75 -8.54 -0.79 -4.44
CA ARG A 75 -8.10 -0.40 -5.78
C ARG A 75 -6.62 -0.06 -5.81
N THR A 76 -6.16 0.66 -4.80
CA THR A 76 -4.76 1.05 -4.72
C THR A 76 -3.87 -0.18 -4.52
N ARG A 77 -4.29 -1.13 -3.69
CA ARG A 77 -3.58 -2.40 -3.54
C ARG A 77 -3.47 -3.17 -4.85
N GLN A 78 -4.57 -3.22 -5.61
CA GLN A 78 -4.57 -3.91 -6.90
C GLN A 78 -3.61 -3.24 -7.89
N GLN A 79 -3.60 -1.91 -7.91
CA GLN A 79 -2.68 -1.16 -8.75
C GLN A 79 -1.23 -1.39 -8.34
N LEU A 80 -0.97 -1.44 -7.05
CA LEU A 80 0.37 -1.73 -6.53
C LEU A 80 0.83 -3.11 -6.97
N LYS A 81 -0.04 -4.10 -6.85
CA LYS A 81 0.28 -5.46 -7.27
C LYS A 81 0.65 -5.51 -8.75
N GLN A 82 -0.15 -4.86 -9.59
CA GLN A 82 0.13 -4.79 -11.03
C GLN A 82 1.46 -4.09 -11.32
N TYR A 83 1.73 -3.01 -10.58
CA TYR A 83 2.97 -2.28 -10.72
C TYR A 83 4.18 -3.17 -10.38
N LEU A 84 4.10 -3.89 -9.27
CA LEU A 84 5.17 -4.78 -8.85
C LEU A 84 5.36 -5.95 -9.81
N GLU A 85 4.29 -6.45 -10.40
CA GLU A 85 4.38 -7.49 -11.42
C GLU A 85 5.14 -6.99 -12.64
N LYS A 86 4.85 -5.77 -13.09
CA LYS A 86 5.55 -5.17 -14.22
C LYS A 86 7.02 -4.93 -13.92
N GLU A 87 7.34 -4.64 -12.68
CA GLU A 87 8.73 -4.43 -12.25
C GLU A 87 9.47 -5.75 -12.02
N GLY A 88 8.79 -6.87 -12.22
CA GLY A 88 9.39 -8.17 -12.05
C GLY A 88 9.61 -8.57 -10.59
N MET A 89 8.90 -7.95 -9.67
CA MET A 89 9.05 -8.21 -8.23
C MET A 89 8.04 -9.20 -7.68
N LEU A 90 7.08 -9.60 -8.47
CA LEU A 90 6.10 -10.63 -8.12
C LEU A 90 6.15 -11.77 -9.12
#